data_923868e46e7c72c0e8f59abc6bd5caef
#
_entry.id   923868e46e7c72c0e8f59abc6bd5caef
#
_cell.length_a   1.000
_cell.length_b   1.000
_cell.length_c   1.000
_cell.angle_alpha   90.00
_cell.angle_beta   90.00
_cell.angle_gamma   90.00
#
_symmetry.space_group_name_H-M   'P 1'
#
loop_
_entity.id
_entity.type
_entity.pdbx_description
1 polymer ?
#
loop_
_entity_poly.entity_id
_entity_poly.type
_entity_poly.pdbx_seq_one_letter_code
_entity_poly.pdbx_strand_id
1 'polypeptide(L)'
;MIELYIHPGYGKTATTFLQRNIFSSLINVTQLGKPIDRKNKLIELQNQLFKPNYSSITLPEEKISNLRKEYSNHIKEIIKREKNKKFLLSDEVIFDKINYFGDTNILILKDVFNDLKEEFEIKLRFILSIRRQPELIISNYSYTYERFYKSYGNFD
;
A
#
# COMPACT_ATOMS: atom_id res chain seq x y z
N MET A 1 -0.85 23.70 1.54
CA MET A 1 -0.78 22.62 0.52
C MET A 1 0.14 21.51 1.02
N ILE A 2 -0.31 20.26 0.95
CA ILE A 2 0.39 19.04 1.33
C ILE A 2 0.72 18.26 0.06
N GLU A 3 1.92 17.70 -0.06
CA GLU A 3 2.28 16.77 -1.13
C GLU A 3 2.20 15.34 -0.61
N LEU A 4 1.32 14.54 -1.18
CA LEU A 4 1.19 13.11 -0.88
C LEU A 4 1.70 12.28 -2.05
N TYR A 5 2.81 11.62 -1.82
CA TYR A 5 3.45 10.69 -2.75
C TYR A 5 2.91 9.28 -2.52
N ILE A 6 2.49 8.62 -3.59
CA ILE A 6 1.96 7.28 -3.57
C ILE A 6 2.87 6.40 -4.39
N HIS A 7 3.45 5.40 -3.74
CA HIS A 7 4.25 4.35 -4.38
C HIS A 7 3.48 3.03 -4.29
N PRO A 8 2.74 2.66 -5.33
CA PRO A 8 1.90 1.47 -5.33
C PRO A 8 2.67 0.16 -5.25
N GLY A 9 3.93 0.15 -5.69
CA GLY A 9 4.79 -1.02 -5.62
C GLY A 9 4.22 -2.24 -6.32
N TYR A 10 4.46 -2.41 -7.60
CA TYR A 10 4.22 -3.71 -8.23
C TYR A 10 5.11 -4.78 -7.62
N GLY A 11 4.57 -5.98 -7.38
CA GLY A 11 5.35 -7.11 -6.94
C GLY A 11 6.58 -7.33 -7.83
N LYS A 12 7.74 -7.64 -7.20
CA LYS A 12 9.02 -7.90 -7.90
C LYS A 12 9.67 -6.70 -8.61
N THR A 13 9.27 -5.46 -8.28
CA THR A 13 9.91 -4.23 -8.78
C THR A 13 10.85 -3.56 -7.76
N ALA A 14 11.52 -4.36 -6.93
CA ALA A 14 12.41 -3.90 -5.87
C ALA A 14 11.74 -3.02 -4.79
N THR A 15 10.43 -3.11 -4.62
CA THR A 15 9.66 -2.31 -3.66
C THR A 15 10.21 -2.42 -2.25
N THR A 16 10.52 -3.64 -1.78
CA THR A 16 11.10 -3.86 -0.45
C THR A 16 12.46 -3.18 -0.30
N PHE A 17 13.30 -3.19 -1.35
CA PHE A 17 14.58 -2.49 -1.35
C PHE A 17 14.38 -0.98 -1.25
N LEU A 18 13.48 -0.42 -2.07
CA LEU A 18 13.17 1.01 -2.04
C LEU A 18 12.64 1.44 -0.68
N GLN A 19 11.71 0.67 -0.11
CA GLN A 19 11.12 0.94 1.20
C GLN A 19 12.16 0.93 2.32
N ARG A 20 13.06 -0.05 2.33
CA ARG A 20 14.03 -0.24 3.42
C ARG A 20 15.26 0.65 3.31
N ASN A 21 15.76 0.90 2.09
CA ASN A 21 17.05 1.53 1.90
C ASN A 21 16.97 2.95 1.35
N ILE A 22 15.92 3.27 0.61
CA ILE A 22 15.78 4.59 -0.02
C ILE A 22 14.74 5.43 0.73
N PHE A 23 13.51 4.93 0.84
CA PHE A 23 12.43 5.72 1.43
C PHE A 23 12.63 5.98 2.92
N SER A 24 13.21 5.01 3.66
CA SER A 24 13.54 5.18 5.08
C SER A 24 14.60 6.25 5.35
N SER A 25 15.44 6.58 4.36
CA SER A 25 16.48 7.60 4.48
C SER A 25 16.06 8.99 4.01
N LEU A 26 14.82 9.15 3.49
CA LEU A 26 14.34 10.43 3.03
C LEU A 26 14.16 11.42 4.19
N ILE A 27 14.87 12.54 4.11
CA ILE A 27 14.73 13.66 5.04
C ILE A 27 13.54 14.51 4.63
N ASN A 28 12.79 15.04 5.59
CA ASN A 28 11.62 15.90 5.36
C ASN A 28 10.44 15.22 4.62
N VAL A 29 10.37 13.89 4.67
CA VAL A 29 9.23 13.11 4.18
C VAL A 29 8.75 12.19 5.29
N THR A 30 7.47 12.32 5.66
CA THR A 30 6.86 11.44 6.66
C THR A 30 6.31 10.19 5.99
N GLN A 31 6.72 9.03 6.48
CA GLN A 31 6.27 7.73 5.95
C GLN A 31 4.88 7.40 6.50
N LEU A 32 3.94 7.06 5.60
CA LEU A 32 2.58 6.60 5.93
C LEU A 32 2.38 5.09 5.63
N GLY A 33 3.38 4.43 5.05
CA GLY A 33 3.36 3.02 4.69
C GLY A 33 4.56 2.26 5.25
N LYS A 34 4.87 1.11 4.66
CA LYS A 34 6.11 0.38 4.98
C LYS A 34 7.33 1.25 4.65
N PRO A 35 8.42 1.19 5.39
CA PRO A 35 8.80 0.17 6.38
C PRO A 35 8.49 0.53 7.84
N ILE A 36 7.48 1.32 8.12
CA ILE A 36 7.12 1.66 9.50
C ILE A 36 6.97 0.39 10.34
N ASP A 37 7.27 0.48 11.62
CA ASP A 37 7.13 -0.62 12.58
C ASP A 37 5.75 -1.30 12.43
N ARG A 38 5.75 -2.63 12.34
CA ARG A 38 4.53 -3.44 12.16
C ARG A 38 3.50 -3.27 13.28
N LYS A 39 3.92 -2.75 14.43
CA LYS A 39 3.05 -2.41 15.58
C LYS A 39 2.39 -1.04 15.44
N ASN A 40 2.67 -0.30 14.37
CA ASN A 40 2.08 0.99 14.15
C ASN A 40 0.59 0.85 13.80
N LYS A 41 -0.26 1.58 14.49
CA LYS A 41 -1.73 1.58 14.31
C LYS A 41 -2.13 1.84 12.85
N LEU A 42 -1.42 2.72 12.14
CA LEU A 42 -1.70 3.01 10.73
C LEU A 42 -1.52 1.76 9.86
N ILE A 43 -0.45 0.99 10.06
CA ILE A 43 -0.18 -0.25 9.33
C ILE A 43 -1.21 -1.33 9.68
N GLU A 44 -1.63 -1.38 10.96
CA GLU A 44 -2.69 -2.30 11.38
C GLU A 44 -4.01 -2.01 10.66
N LEU A 45 -4.46 -0.75 10.66
CA LEU A 45 -5.67 -0.31 9.96
C LEU A 45 -5.58 -0.53 8.45
N GLN A 46 -4.43 -0.23 7.85
CA GLN A 46 -4.17 -0.46 6.45
C GLN A 46 -4.28 -1.95 6.09
N ASN A 47 -3.73 -2.83 6.92
CA ASN A 47 -3.86 -4.27 6.73
C ASN A 47 -5.31 -4.75 6.88
N GLN A 48 -6.05 -4.23 7.85
CA GLN A 48 -7.45 -4.59 8.04
C GLN A 48 -8.33 -4.11 6.89
N LEU A 49 -8.04 -2.94 6.32
CA LEU A 49 -8.82 -2.32 5.25
C LEU A 49 -8.55 -2.95 3.88
N PHE A 50 -7.28 -3.21 3.54
CA PHE A 50 -6.89 -3.61 2.18
C PHE A 50 -6.58 -5.10 2.01
N LYS A 51 -6.11 -5.80 3.06
CA LYS A 51 -5.78 -7.24 2.97
C LYS A 51 -6.97 -8.19 2.82
N PRO A 52 -8.15 -7.97 3.40
CA PRO A 52 -9.27 -8.89 3.23
C PRO A 52 -9.64 -9.11 1.76
N ASN A 53 -9.58 -8.07 0.96
CA ASN A 53 -9.81 -8.16 -0.48
C ASN A 53 -8.74 -9.02 -1.19
N TYR A 54 -7.63 -9.31 -0.52
CA TYR A 54 -6.56 -10.19 -1.00
C TYR A 54 -6.86 -11.68 -0.80
N SER A 55 -7.68 -12.03 0.17
CA SER A 55 -7.99 -13.41 0.55
C SER A 55 -9.37 -13.87 0.11
N SER A 56 -10.01 -13.19 -0.83
CA SER A 56 -11.39 -13.48 -1.28
C SER A 56 -12.45 -13.33 -0.17
N ILE A 57 -12.09 -12.71 0.94
CA ILE A 57 -13.02 -12.41 2.03
C ILE A 57 -13.59 -11.01 1.77
N THR A 58 -14.83 -10.95 1.39
CA THR A 58 -15.54 -9.67 1.25
C THR A 58 -15.97 -9.20 2.64
N LEU A 59 -15.45 -8.05 3.05
CA LEU A 59 -15.93 -7.40 4.27
C LEU A 59 -17.31 -6.76 4.03
N PRO A 60 -18.21 -6.76 5.04
CA PRO A 60 -19.42 -5.97 4.97
C PRO A 60 -19.13 -4.48 4.72
N GLU A 61 -19.96 -3.81 3.91
CA GLU A 61 -19.78 -2.39 3.56
C GLU A 61 -19.67 -1.47 4.77
N GLU A 62 -20.48 -1.71 5.79
CA GLU A 62 -20.42 -0.97 7.05
C GLU A 62 -19.03 -1.08 7.71
N LYS A 63 -18.44 -2.28 7.73
CA LYS A 63 -17.12 -2.51 8.29
C LYS A 63 -16.03 -1.81 7.47
N ILE A 64 -16.12 -1.85 6.15
CA ILE A 64 -15.22 -1.11 5.25
C ILE A 64 -15.32 0.39 5.53
N SER A 65 -16.54 0.93 5.61
CA SER A 65 -16.78 2.36 5.89
C SER A 65 -16.18 2.79 7.23
N ASN A 66 -16.37 2.01 8.28
CA ASN A 66 -15.82 2.30 9.61
C ASN A 66 -14.29 2.26 9.63
N LEU A 67 -13.68 1.21 9.05
CA LEU A 67 -12.22 1.10 8.93
C LEU A 67 -11.62 2.23 8.08
N ARG A 68 -12.28 2.60 6.98
CA ARG A 68 -11.86 3.72 6.13
C ARG A 68 -11.82 5.03 6.89
N LYS A 69 -12.89 5.34 7.62
CA LYS A 69 -12.96 6.55 8.45
C LYS A 69 -11.87 6.58 9.52
N GLU A 70 -11.67 5.45 10.22
CA GLU A 70 -10.61 5.34 11.24
C GLU A 70 -9.21 5.53 10.61
N TYR A 71 -8.96 4.92 9.46
CA TYR A 71 -7.71 5.07 8.72
C TYR A 71 -7.48 6.51 8.25
N SER A 72 -8.50 7.14 7.65
CA SER A 72 -8.45 8.54 7.22
C SER A 72 -8.17 9.50 8.39
N ASN A 73 -8.87 9.31 9.52
CA ASN A 73 -8.68 10.12 10.71
C ASN A 73 -7.26 9.98 11.27
N HIS A 74 -6.73 8.76 11.30
CA HIS A 74 -5.37 8.54 11.79
C HIS A 74 -4.32 9.22 10.90
N ILE A 75 -4.52 9.21 9.57
CA ILE A 75 -3.68 9.99 8.63
C ILE A 75 -3.81 11.48 8.90
N LYS A 76 -5.03 12.00 9.11
CA LYS A 76 -5.26 13.42 9.45
C LYS A 76 -4.49 13.84 10.71
N GLU A 77 -4.50 13.00 11.74
CA GLU A 77 -3.74 13.26 12.98
C GLU A 77 -2.23 13.32 12.73
N ILE A 78 -1.70 12.39 11.92
CA ILE A 78 -0.28 12.40 11.54
C ILE A 78 0.04 13.71 10.79
N ILE A 79 -0.78 14.09 9.80
CA ILE A 79 -0.58 15.31 9.01
C ILE A 79 -0.57 16.56 9.90
N LYS A 80 -1.46 16.63 10.89
CA LYS A 80 -1.53 17.76 11.83
C LYS A 80 -0.31 17.85 12.74
N ARG A 81 0.15 16.69 13.22
CA ARG A 81 1.29 16.61 14.15
C ARG A 81 2.62 16.90 13.47
N GLU A 82 2.79 16.47 12.23
CA GLU A 82 4.05 16.56 11.52
C GLU A 82 4.29 17.96 10.96
N LYS A 83 5.51 18.48 11.14
CA LYS A 83 5.95 19.75 10.54
C LYS A 83 6.16 19.62 9.03
N ASN A 84 6.47 18.44 8.56
CA ASN A 84 6.66 18.14 7.15
C ASN A 84 5.35 18.31 6.38
N LYS A 85 5.49 18.76 5.15
CA LYS A 85 4.36 18.88 4.21
C LYS A 85 4.41 17.83 3.10
N LYS A 86 5.36 16.88 3.21
CA LYS A 86 5.56 15.78 2.25
C LYS A 86 5.35 14.45 2.97
N PHE A 87 4.48 13.64 2.43
CA PHE A 87 4.12 12.35 2.96
C PHE A 87 4.27 11.29 1.89
N LEU A 88 4.72 10.08 2.25
CA LEU A 88 4.88 8.97 1.34
C LEU A 88 4.10 7.75 1.83
N LEU A 89 3.11 7.35 1.05
CA LEU A 89 2.40 6.09 1.21
C LEU A 89 2.98 5.07 0.24
N SER A 90 3.72 4.10 0.76
CA SER A 90 4.31 3.01 -0.03
C SER A 90 3.85 1.67 0.50
N ASP A 91 2.98 0.98 -0.23
CA ASP A 91 2.55 -0.37 0.08
C ASP A 91 2.06 -1.12 -1.16
N GLU A 92 2.54 -2.36 -1.32
CA GLU A 92 2.15 -3.27 -2.40
C GLU A 92 0.71 -3.76 -2.24
N VAL A 93 0.24 -3.94 -1.00
CA VAL A 93 -1.06 -4.55 -0.70
C VAL A 93 -2.22 -3.74 -1.28
N ILE A 94 -2.05 -2.43 -1.39
CA ILE A 94 -3.10 -1.55 -1.92
C ILE A 94 -3.36 -1.83 -3.41
N PHE A 95 -2.33 -2.23 -4.16
CA PHE A 95 -2.40 -2.32 -5.63
C PHE A 95 -2.17 -3.73 -6.19
N ASP A 96 -1.82 -4.72 -5.36
CA ASP A 96 -1.31 -6.02 -5.82
C ASP A 96 -2.35 -6.93 -6.49
N LYS A 97 -3.64 -6.62 -6.45
CA LYS A 97 -4.69 -7.46 -7.06
C LYS A 97 -5.79 -6.69 -7.80
N ILE A 98 -5.41 -5.69 -8.53
CA ILE A 98 -6.34 -4.97 -9.44
C ILE A 98 -7.07 -5.94 -10.40
N ASN A 99 -6.44 -7.08 -10.76
CA ASN A 99 -6.91 -7.94 -11.83
C ASN A 99 -7.91 -9.03 -11.42
N TYR A 100 -8.08 -9.37 -10.13
CA TYR A 100 -8.89 -10.51 -9.72
C TYR A 100 -10.22 -10.18 -9.04
N PHE A 101 -10.33 -9.03 -8.39
CA PHE A 101 -11.49 -8.67 -7.56
C PHE A 101 -12.02 -7.25 -7.81
N GLY A 102 -11.73 -6.68 -8.98
CA GLY A 102 -12.15 -5.33 -9.33
C GLY A 102 -11.33 -4.24 -8.61
N ASP A 103 -11.74 -3.01 -8.80
CA ASP A 103 -11.06 -1.80 -8.36
C ASP A 103 -11.29 -1.47 -6.87
N THR A 104 -11.72 -2.43 -6.05
CA THR A 104 -12.19 -2.18 -4.68
C THR A 104 -11.16 -1.43 -3.83
N ASN A 105 -9.90 -1.85 -3.83
CA ASN A 105 -8.86 -1.17 -3.05
C ASN A 105 -8.57 0.24 -3.58
N ILE A 106 -8.62 0.44 -4.87
CA ILE A 106 -8.44 1.76 -5.50
C ILE A 106 -9.60 2.67 -5.15
N LEU A 107 -10.84 2.17 -5.17
CA LEU A 107 -12.01 2.93 -4.78
C LEU A 107 -11.96 3.32 -3.31
N ILE A 108 -11.60 2.40 -2.43
CA ILE A 108 -11.39 2.68 -1.00
C ILE A 108 -10.31 3.76 -0.83
N LEU A 109 -9.19 3.65 -1.53
CA LEU A 109 -8.11 4.63 -1.46
C LEU A 109 -8.55 6.01 -1.99
N LYS A 110 -9.33 6.03 -3.07
CA LYS A 110 -9.95 7.26 -3.59
C LYS A 110 -10.81 7.93 -2.53
N ASP A 111 -11.63 7.15 -1.83
CA ASP A 111 -12.49 7.68 -0.77
C ASP A 111 -11.69 8.19 0.43
N VAL A 112 -10.60 7.48 0.83
CA VAL A 112 -9.64 7.98 1.83
C VAL A 112 -9.10 9.35 1.42
N PHE A 113 -8.71 9.52 0.15
CA PHE A 113 -8.21 10.82 -0.33
C PHE A 113 -9.28 11.90 -0.37
N ASN A 114 -10.53 11.55 -0.66
CA ASN A 114 -11.64 12.49 -0.56
C ASN A 114 -11.84 12.95 0.89
N ASP A 115 -11.85 12.02 1.84
CA ASP A 115 -11.92 12.34 3.28
C ASP A 115 -10.78 13.29 3.73
N LEU A 116 -9.57 13.08 3.22
CA LEU A 116 -8.42 13.95 3.53
C LEU A 116 -8.56 15.34 2.89
N LYS A 117 -9.09 15.44 1.67
CA LYS A 117 -9.28 16.70 0.96
C LYS A 117 -10.34 17.59 1.56
N GLU A 118 -11.25 17.06 2.37
CA GLU A 118 -12.21 17.87 3.13
C GLU A 118 -11.52 18.83 4.10
N GLU A 119 -10.32 18.48 4.56
CA GLU A 119 -9.61 19.24 5.59
C GLU A 119 -8.28 19.84 5.12
N PHE A 120 -7.67 19.24 4.09
CA PHE A 120 -6.36 19.65 3.61
C PHE A 120 -6.35 19.90 2.10
N GLU A 121 -5.65 20.93 1.69
CA GLU A 121 -5.25 21.11 0.29
C GLU A 121 -4.14 20.11 -0.05
N ILE A 122 -4.46 19.05 -0.83
CA ILE A 122 -3.56 17.93 -1.12
C ILE A 122 -3.23 17.86 -2.60
N LYS A 123 -1.93 17.81 -2.89
CA LYS A 123 -1.39 17.49 -4.22
C LYS A 123 -0.92 16.03 -4.22
N LEU A 124 -1.60 15.19 -5.01
CA LEU A 124 -1.22 13.79 -5.20
C LEU A 124 -0.11 13.66 -6.23
N ARG A 125 0.87 12.81 -5.95
CA ARG A 125 1.95 12.43 -6.87
C ARG A 125 2.14 10.92 -6.83
N PHE A 126 2.29 10.31 -7.99
CA PHE A 126 2.54 8.88 -8.11
C PHE A 126 4.00 8.61 -8.46
N ILE A 127 4.59 7.64 -7.77
CA ILE A 127 5.91 7.09 -8.04
C ILE A 127 5.69 5.66 -8.56
N LEU A 128 5.93 5.45 -9.85
CA LEU A 128 5.74 4.14 -10.47
C LEU A 128 7.10 3.47 -10.68
N SER A 129 7.29 2.33 -10.05
CA SER A 129 8.42 1.44 -10.31
C SER A 129 8.01 0.43 -11.37
N ILE A 130 8.70 0.43 -12.51
CA ILE A 130 8.47 -0.52 -13.59
C ILE A 130 9.65 -1.45 -13.74
N ARG A 131 9.41 -2.69 -14.15
CA ARG A 131 10.41 -3.66 -14.50
C ARG A 131 10.14 -4.21 -15.89
N ARG A 132 11.19 -4.57 -16.62
CA ARG A 132 11.05 -5.19 -17.94
C ARG A 132 10.22 -6.48 -17.82
N GLN A 133 9.24 -6.64 -18.70
CA GLN A 133 8.28 -7.75 -18.62
C GLN A 133 8.92 -9.15 -18.57
N PRO A 134 9.93 -9.50 -19.42
CA PRO A 134 10.57 -10.81 -19.36
C PRO A 134 11.17 -11.12 -17.98
N GLU A 135 11.86 -10.14 -17.37
CA GLU A 135 12.46 -10.30 -16.05
C GLU A 135 11.40 -10.41 -14.95
N LEU A 136 10.27 -9.71 -15.10
CA LEU A 136 9.14 -9.80 -14.19
C LEU A 136 8.51 -11.19 -14.23
N ILE A 137 8.30 -11.74 -15.42
CA ILE A 137 7.74 -13.09 -15.63
C ILE A 137 8.65 -14.13 -15.01
N ILE A 138 9.95 -14.09 -15.27
CA ILE A 138 10.93 -15.02 -14.70
C ILE A 138 10.93 -14.93 -13.17
N SER A 139 10.94 -13.71 -12.62
CA SER A 139 10.94 -13.51 -11.17
C SER A 139 9.65 -14.00 -10.49
N ASN A 140 8.51 -13.82 -11.14
CA ASN A 140 7.23 -14.33 -10.63
C ASN A 140 7.16 -15.85 -10.75
N TYR A 141 7.62 -16.43 -11.86
CA TYR A 141 7.68 -17.87 -12.04
C TYR A 141 8.55 -18.54 -10.97
N SER A 142 9.78 -18.05 -10.77
CA SER A 142 10.68 -18.59 -9.74
C SER A 142 10.07 -18.55 -8.35
N TYR A 143 9.44 -17.42 -7.98
CA TYR A 143 8.78 -17.26 -6.68
C TYR A 143 7.59 -18.20 -6.51
N THR A 144 6.78 -18.36 -7.56
CA THR A 144 5.60 -19.23 -7.56
C THR A 144 6.05 -20.68 -7.51
N TYR A 145 7.05 -21.07 -8.31
CA TYR A 145 7.61 -22.42 -8.34
C TYR A 145 8.16 -22.85 -6.97
N GLU A 146 9.00 -22.01 -6.32
CA GLU A 146 9.51 -22.31 -4.98
C GLU A 146 8.39 -22.51 -3.96
N ARG A 147 7.35 -21.70 -4.04
CA ARG A 147 6.21 -21.78 -3.12
C ARG A 147 5.40 -23.05 -3.34
N PHE A 148 5.14 -23.43 -4.59
CA PHE A 148 4.47 -24.68 -4.93
C PHE A 148 5.30 -25.89 -4.54
N TYR A 149 6.58 -25.90 -4.87
CA TYR A 149 7.50 -26.98 -4.52
C TYR A 149 7.55 -27.21 -3.01
N LYS A 150 7.67 -26.17 -2.21
CA LYS A 150 7.66 -26.27 -0.74
C LYS A 150 6.31 -26.74 -0.18
N SER A 151 5.21 -26.48 -0.88
CA SER A 151 3.86 -26.82 -0.39
C SER A 151 3.38 -28.20 -0.83
N TYR A 152 3.80 -28.68 -2.00
CA TYR A 152 3.24 -29.87 -2.64
C TYR A 152 4.29 -30.95 -2.97
N GLY A 153 5.58 -30.70 -2.76
CA GLY A 153 6.66 -31.62 -3.07
C GLY A 153 6.97 -31.72 -4.56
N ASN A 154 7.78 -32.74 -4.94
CA ASN A 154 8.08 -33.02 -6.33
C ASN A 154 6.82 -33.40 -7.10
N PHE A 155 6.59 -32.75 -8.22
CA PHE A 155 5.72 -33.27 -9.26
C PHE A 155 6.60 -34.16 -10.16
N ASP A 156 6.60 -35.47 -9.88
CA ASP A 156 7.13 -36.47 -10.78
C ASP A 156 6.07 -36.77 -11.84
#